data_44e9c318b8cd49a390c131e7a69531cf
#
_entry.id   44e9c318b8cd49a390c131e7a69531cf
#
_cell.length_a   1.000
_cell.length_b   1.000
_cell.length_c   1.000
_cell.angle_alpha   90.00
_cell.angle_beta   90.00
_cell.angle_gamma   90.00
#
_symmetry.space_group_name_H-M   'P 1'
#
loop_
_entity.id
_entity.type
_entity.pdbx_description
1 polymer ?
#
loop_
_entity_poly.entity_id
_entity_poly.type
_entity_poly.pdbx_seq_one_letter_code
_entity_poly.pdbx_strand_id
1 'polypeptide(L)'
;MFAEIGKPNANVRVCLDPLMGGISEATKWERIKKVLDLYPMVNVFLLIVDRDGKETRRQSLDGLEMSAAVHLSTSRKFLAEHAWQEIEVWAIAGQPLPKAWNWADIRQHRDPKEAYFEPLANSRNLQNEPGQGRTTLGKEAATNYARVRTLCQEDIQQLEDRLKVALSGM
;
A
#
# COMPACT_ATOMS: atom_id res chain seq x y z
N MET A 1 10.12 -2.87 -5.37
CA MET A 1 9.49 -4.09 -4.81
C MET A 1 9.54 -5.26 -5.79
N PHE A 2 8.82 -5.29 -6.91
CA PHE A 2 8.75 -6.49 -7.77
C PHE A 2 10.12 -6.94 -8.32
N ALA A 3 11.01 -6.03 -8.68
CA ALA A 3 12.38 -6.38 -9.06
C ALA A 3 13.15 -7.07 -7.92
N GLU A 4 12.99 -6.59 -6.70
CA GLU A 4 13.66 -7.14 -5.51
C GLU A 4 13.20 -8.57 -5.17
N ILE A 5 11.96 -8.91 -5.51
CA ILE A 5 11.44 -10.27 -5.32
C ILE A 5 11.61 -11.17 -6.55
N GLY A 6 12.46 -10.79 -7.49
CA GLY A 6 12.77 -11.60 -8.67
C GLY A 6 11.69 -11.60 -9.77
N LYS A 7 10.77 -10.64 -9.76
CA LYS A 7 9.70 -10.49 -10.74
C LYS A 7 9.74 -9.10 -11.44
N PRO A 8 10.88 -8.72 -12.09
CA PRO A 8 11.05 -7.38 -12.66
C PRO A 8 10.05 -7.08 -13.80
N ASN A 9 9.52 -8.12 -14.43
CA ASN A 9 8.57 -8.00 -15.55
C ASN A 9 7.10 -8.11 -15.12
N ALA A 10 6.80 -8.04 -13.81
CA ALA A 10 5.43 -8.06 -13.31
C ALA A 10 4.62 -6.89 -13.88
N ASN A 11 3.49 -7.19 -14.50
CA ASN A 11 2.57 -6.17 -14.98
C ASN A 11 1.65 -5.73 -13.82
N VAL A 12 1.93 -4.56 -13.27
CA VAL A 12 1.18 -4.01 -12.14
C VAL A 12 0.21 -2.94 -12.65
N ARG A 13 -1.06 -3.05 -12.26
CA ARG A 13 -2.10 -2.11 -12.64
C ARG A 13 -2.92 -1.69 -11.41
N VAL A 14 -3.31 -0.43 -11.39
CA VAL A 14 -4.27 0.08 -10.40
C VAL A 14 -5.67 -0.24 -10.89
N CYS A 15 -6.52 -0.75 -10.00
CA CYS A 15 -7.93 -0.98 -10.29
C CYS A 15 -8.66 0.37 -10.35
N LEU A 16 -9.15 0.73 -11.53
CA LEU A 16 -9.92 1.95 -11.77
C LEU A 16 -11.41 1.68 -12.00
N ASP A 17 -11.78 0.44 -12.29
CA ASP A 17 -13.15 0.01 -12.52
C ASP A 17 -13.36 -1.39 -11.89
N PRO A 18 -14.27 -1.51 -10.92
CA PRO A 18 -15.00 -0.42 -10.25
C PRO A 18 -14.10 0.41 -9.34
N LEU A 19 -14.38 1.69 -9.22
CA LEU A 19 -13.73 2.52 -8.18
C LEU A 19 -14.08 1.96 -6.81
N MET A 20 -13.04 1.73 -5.99
CA MET A 20 -13.22 1.09 -4.68
C MET A 20 -13.82 2.03 -3.63
N GLY A 21 -13.77 3.35 -3.86
CA GLY A 21 -14.25 4.34 -2.90
C GLY A 21 -13.33 4.48 -1.69
N GLY A 22 -13.88 5.02 -0.59
CA GLY A 22 -13.14 5.10 0.67
C GLY A 22 -12.99 3.73 1.34
N ILE A 23 -12.19 3.67 2.41
CA ILE A 23 -11.82 2.42 3.09
C ILE A 23 -13.04 1.56 3.52
N SER A 24 -14.13 2.19 3.96
CA SER A 24 -15.35 1.49 4.35
C SER A 24 -16.01 0.74 3.19
N GLU A 25 -15.91 1.26 1.97
CA GLU A 25 -16.40 0.60 0.76
C GLU A 25 -15.40 -0.42 0.23
N ALA A 26 -14.12 -0.05 0.18
CA ALA A 26 -13.04 -0.89 -0.34
C ALA A 26 -12.86 -2.20 0.44
N THR A 27 -13.24 -2.22 1.72
CA THR A 27 -13.17 -3.40 2.58
C THR A 27 -14.47 -4.22 2.66
N LYS A 28 -15.49 -3.89 1.87
CA LYS A 28 -16.68 -4.74 1.74
C LYS A 28 -16.40 -5.95 0.87
N TRP A 29 -16.72 -7.14 1.36
CA TRP A 29 -16.51 -8.39 0.61
C TRP A 29 -17.16 -8.35 -0.78
N GLU A 30 -18.40 -7.87 -0.89
CA GLU A 30 -19.12 -7.81 -2.17
C GLU A 30 -18.40 -6.93 -3.22
N ARG A 31 -17.72 -5.87 -2.78
CA ARG A 31 -16.91 -5.03 -3.67
C ARG A 31 -15.66 -5.77 -4.14
N ILE A 32 -14.95 -6.40 -3.22
CA ILE A 32 -13.76 -7.20 -3.51
C ILE A 32 -14.14 -8.35 -4.45
N LYS A 33 -15.16 -9.12 -4.12
CA LYS A 33 -15.67 -10.22 -4.94
C LYS A 33 -15.96 -9.78 -6.37
N LYS A 34 -16.62 -8.63 -6.55
CA LYS A 34 -16.89 -8.06 -7.89
C LYS A 34 -15.60 -7.80 -8.67
N VAL A 35 -14.56 -7.26 -8.03
CA VAL A 35 -13.24 -7.06 -8.69
C VAL A 35 -12.60 -8.38 -9.05
N LEU A 36 -12.62 -9.36 -8.16
CA LEU A 36 -12.05 -10.68 -8.40
C LEU A 36 -12.71 -11.38 -9.60
N ASP A 37 -14.04 -11.23 -9.74
CA ASP A 37 -14.82 -11.81 -10.83
C ASP A 37 -14.60 -11.08 -12.17
N LEU A 38 -14.46 -9.74 -12.11
CA LEU A 38 -14.31 -8.91 -13.31
C LEU A 38 -12.94 -9.11 -13.98
N TYR A 39 -11.90 -9.46 -13.21
CA TYR A 39 -10.54 -9.61 -13.71
C TYR A 39 -10.02 -11.06 -13.60
N PRO A 40 -10.58 -12.02 -14.33
CA PRO A 40 -10.24 -13.45 -14.19
C PRO A 40 -8.79 -13.78 -14.56
N MET A 41 -8.13 -12.94 -15.38
CA MET A 41 -6.75 -13.13 -15.82
C MET A 41 -5.69 -12.57 -14.87
N VAL A 42 -6.12 -11.93 -13.77
CA VAL A 42 -5.19 -11.38 -12.78
C VAL A 42 -4.77 -12.47 -11.80
N ASN A 43 -3.47 -12.68 -11.67
CA ASN A 43 -2.91 -13.70 -10.77
C ASN A 43 -2.92 -13.26 -9.31
N VAL A 44 -2.55 -12.01 -9.04
CA VAL A 44 -2.47 -11.48 -7.67
C VAL A 44 -3.23 -10.17 -7.58
N PHE A 45 -4.17 -10.12 -6.66
CA PHE A 45 -4.87 -8.91 -6.27
C PHE A 45 -4.27 -8.40 -4.97
N LEU A 46 -4.04 -7.10 -4.90
CA LEU A 46 -3.48 -6.44 -3.73
C LEU A 46 -4.40 -5.30 -3.30
N LEU A 47 -5.00 -5.44 -2.13
CA LEU A 47 -5.71 -4.36 -1.45
C LEU A 47 -4.76 -3.70 -0.45
N ILE A 48 -4.55 -2.41 -0.60
CA ILE A 48 -3.78 -1.61 0.36
C ILE A 48 -4.70 -0.54 0.94
N VAL A 49 -4.73 -0.43 2.26
CA VAL A 49 -5.56 0.53 2.98
C VAL A 49 -4.76 1.21 4.10
N ASP A 50 -5.26 2.30 4.61
CA ASP A 50 -4.71 2.95 5.80
C ASP A 50 -5.09 2.18 7.06
N ARG A 51 -4.21 2.18 8.08
CA ARG A 51 -4.53 1.63 9.39
C ARG A 51 -5.49 2.54 10.16
N ASP A 52 -5.33 3.86 10.05
CA ASP A 52 -6.14 4.89 10.73
C ASP A 52 -6.24 4.66 12.25
N GLY A 53 -5.16 4.27 12.91
CA GLY A 53 -5.15 3.96 14.34
C GLY A 53 -6.01 2.75 14.75
N LYS A 54 -6.57 2.00 13.80
CA LYS A 54 -7.44 0.85 14.09
C LYS A 54 -6.62 -0.41 14.33
N GLU A 55 -6.46 -0.80 15.59
CA GLU A 55 -5.66 -1.99 15.97
C GLU A 55 -6.17 -3.29 15.36
N THR A 56 -7.48 -3.43 15.19
CA THR A 56 -8.10 -4.61 14.59
C THR A 56 -8.04 -4.65 13.06
N ARG A 57 -7.35 -3.69 12.41
CA ARG A 57 -7.29 -3.60 10.94
C ARG A 57 -6.78 -4.89 10.32
N ARG A 58 -5.66 -5.42 10.84
CA ARG A 58 -5.09 -6.68 10.32
C ARG A 58 -6.10 -7.83 10.39
N GLN A 59 -6.74 -8.02 11.53
CA GLN A 59 -7.75 -9.08 11.67
C GLN A 59 -8.90 -8.95 10.66
N SER A 60 -9.36 -7.73 10.40
CA SER A 60 -10.40 -7.50 9.39
C SER A 60 -9.93 -7.85 7.98
N LEU A 61 -8.67 -7.54 7.65
CA LEU A 61 -8.07 -7.87 6.35
C LEU A 61 -7.84 -9.39 6.20
N ASP A 62 -7.45 -10.09 7.27
CA ASP A 62 -7.31 -11.55 7.28
C ASP A 62 -8.64 -12.23 6.95
N GLY A 63 -9.75 -11.72 7.49
CA GLY A 63 -11.08 -12.22 7.15
C GLY A 63 -11.43 -12.09 5.67
N LEU A 64 -11.01 -10.99 5.03
CA LEU A 64 -11.19 -10.79 3.59
C LEU A 64 -10.32 -11.74 2.77
N GLU A 65 -9.08 -11.99 3.19
CA GLU A 65 -8.20 -12.95 2.54
C GLU A 65 -8.73 -14.38 2.63
N MET A 66 -9.27 -14.76 3.79
CA MET A 66 -9.92 -16.07 3.96
C MET A 66 -11.13 -16.22 3.03
N SER A 67 -11.98 -15.20 2.93
CA SER A 67 -13.12 -15.20 2.02
C SER A 67 -12.67 -15.31 0.55
N ALA A 68 -11.61 -14.59 0.19
CA ALA A 68 -11.05 -14.63 -1.16
C ALA A 68 -10.40 -15.98 -1.48
N ALA A 69 -9.75 -16.62 -0.52
CA ALA A 69 -9.14 -17.94 -0.70
C ALA A 69 -10.16 -19.05 -0.99
N VAL A 70 -11.38 -18.94 -0.43
CA VAL A 70 -12.49 -19.84 -0.75
C VAL A 70 -13.06 -19.56 -2.15
N HIS A 71 -13.02 -18.31 -2.59
CA HIS A 71 -13.64 -17.88 -3.85
C HIS A 71 -12.70 -18.05 -5.08
N LEU A 72 -11.39 -17.88 -4.90
CA LEU A 72 -10.41 -17.93 -5.97
C LEU A 72 -9.91 -19.35 -6.25
N SER A 73 -9.51 -19.60 -7.49
CA SER A 73 -8.73 -20.80 -7.82
C SER A 73 -7.34 -20.75 -7.17
N THR A 74 -6.69 -21.90 -7.04
CA THR A 74 -5.37 -22.03 -6.41
C THR A 74 -4.26 -21.23 -7.10
N SER A 75 -4.43 -20.95 -8.41
CA SER A 75 -3.49 -20.14 -9.22
C SER A 75 -3.66 -18.63 -9.02
N ARG A 76 -4.66 -18.19 -8.28
CA ARG A 76 -4.94 -16.76 -8.04
C ARG A 76 -4.88 -16.47 -6.54
N LYS A 77 -4.39 -15.28 -6.19
CA LYS A 77 -4.24 -14.86 -4.80
C LYS A 77 -4.83 -13.48 -4.59
N PHE A 78 -5.39 -13.28 -3.41
CA PHE A 78 -5.76 -11.98 -2.90
C PHE A 78 -4.98 -11.72 -1.62
N LEU A 79 -4.26 -10.61 -1.59
CA LEU A 79 -3.53 -10.14 -0.42
C LEU A 79 -4.10 -8.78 -0.01
N ALA A 80 -4.32 -8.61 1.27
CA ALA A 80 -4.74 -7.34 1.83
C ALA A 80 -3.71 -6.87 2.86
N GLU A 81 -3.28 -5.62 2.75
CA GLU A 81 -2.28 -5.04 3.64
C GLU A 81 -2.69 -3.64 4.06
N HIS A 82 -2.17 -3.17 5.17
CA HIS A 82 -2.36 -1.80 5.60
C HIS A 82 -1.02 -1.08 5.73
N ALA A 83 -0.99 0.18 5.30
CA ALA A 83 0.08 1.07 5.66
C ALA A 83 0.00 1.37 7.16
N TRP A 84 1.15 1.49 7.82
CA TRP A 84 1.20 1.87 9.23
C TRP A 84 0.73 3.32 9.37
N GLN A 85 -0.45 3.51 9.94
CA GLN A 85 -1.28 4.70 9.97
C GLN A 85 -1.82 5.08 8.58
N GLU A 86 -1.05 5.74 7.72
CA GLU A 86 -1.46 6.21 6.40
C GLU A 86 -0.40 5.90 5.33
N ILE A 87 -0.84 5.70 4.09
CA ILE A 87 0.04 5.32 2.96
C ILE A 87 1.07 6.40 2.63
N GLU A 88 0.81 7.66 2.96
CA GLU A 88 1.72 8.77 2.77
C GLU A 88 3.06 8.59 3.50
N VAL A 89 3.08 7.80 4.56
CA VAL A 89 4.32 7.44 5.29
C VAL A 89 5.33 6.76 4.37
N TRP A 90 4.89 5.94 3.43
CA TRP A 90 5.79 5.31 2.45
C TRP A 90 6.43 6.34 1.51
N ALA A 91 5.66 7.35 1.11
CA ALA A 91 6.20 8.44 0.30
C ALA A 91 7.21 9.29 1.08
N ILE A 92 6.93 9.59 2.35
CA ILE A 92 7.84 10.30 3.25
C ILE A 92 9.13 9.49 3.47
N ALA A 93 9.04 8.18 3.67
CA ALA A 93 10.19 7.31 3.91
C ALA A 93 11.23 7.35 2.79
N GLY A 94 10.81 7.60 1.56
CA GLY A 94 11.70 7.70 0.40
C GLY A 94 12.42 9.05 0.27
N GLN A 95 12.08 10.04 1.10
CA GLN A 95 12.59 11.41 0.97
C GLN A 95 13.76 11.71 1.92
N PRO A 96 14.64 12.65 1.56
CA PRO A 96 15.51 13.26 2.54
C PRO A 96 14.65 14.08 3.52
N LEU A 97 14.67 13.70 4.79
CA LEU A 97 13.86 14.35 5.81
C LEU A 97 14.52 15.66 6.31
N PRO A 98 13.73 16.69 6.65
CA PRO A 98 14.21 17.84 7.38
C PRO A 98 14.94 17.40 8.66
N LYS A 99 16.04 18.09 9.01
CA LYS A 99 16.88 17.74 10.19
C LYS A 99 16.10 17.73 11.51
N ALA A 100 15.03 18.50 11.60
CA ALA A 100 14.16 18.56 12.78
C ALA A 100 13.20 17.39 12.91
N TRP A 101 13.09 16.53 11.90
CA TRP A 101 12.13 15.41 11.91
C TRP A 101 12.82 14.11 12.31
N ASN A 102 12.19 13.41 13.23
CA ASN A 102 12.61 12.08 13.66
C ASN A 102 11.67 11.04 13.00
N TRP A 103 12.25 10.01 12.40
CA TRP A 103 11.47 8.94 11.76
C TRP A 103 10.54 8.22 12.74
N ALA A 104 10.99 7.96 13.97
CA ALA A 104 10.18 7.29 14.97
C ALA A 104 8.91 8.10 15.30
N ASP A 105 9.02 9.43 15.36
CA ASP A 105 7.88 10.31 15.62
C ASP A 105 6.88 10.28 14.46
N ILE A 106 7.39 10.28 13.21
CA ILE A 106 6.56 10.15 12.00
C ILE A 106 5.77 8.83 12.03
N ARG A 107 6.44 7.73 12.36
CA ARG A 107 5.82 6.38 12.40
C ARG A 107 4.78 6.24 13.49
N GLN A 108 4.97 6.90 14.62
CA GLN A 108 4.04 6.84 15.75
C GLN A 108 2.89 7.84 15.64
N HIS A 109 3.03 8.86 14.78
CA HIS A 109 1.99 9.87 14.63
C HIS A 109 0.72 9.23 14.07
N ARG A 110 -0.43 9.60 14.63
CA ARG A 110 -1.72 9.07 14.20
C ARG A 110 -2.11 9.57 12.81
N ASP A 111 -1.88 10.85 12.57
CA ASP A 111 -2.26 11.56 11.36
C ASP A 111 -0.98 12.10 10.66
N PRO A 112 -0.12 11.21 10.11
CA PRO A 112 1.18 11.59 9.56
C PRO A 112 1.05 12.38 8.25
N LYS A 113 -0.06 12.26 7.56
CA LYS A 113 -0.35 13.02 6.35
C LYS A 113 -0.39 14.52 6.65
N GLU A 114 -1.20 14.94 7.61
CA GLU A 114 -1.34 16.35 7.97
C GLU A 114 -0.09 16.88 8.67
N ALA A 115 0.53 16.05 9.53
CA ALA A 115 1.66 16.49 10.34
C ALA A 115 2.98 16.56 9.57
N TYR A 116 3.17 15.72 8.55
CA TYR A 116 4.47 15.57 7.89
C TYR A 116 4.38 15.59 6.36
N PHE A 117 3.43 14.85 5.76
CA PHE A 117 3.36 14.78 4.30
C PHE A 117 2.96 16.12 3.68
N GLU A 118 1.90 16.75 4.15
CA GLU A 118 1.46 18.06 3.65
C GLU A 118 2.49 19.16 3.85
N PRO A 119 3.15 19.32 5.02
CA PRO A 119 4.26 20.24 5.18
C PRO A 119 5.43 19.97 4.22
N LEU A 120 5.78 18.70 3.98
CA LEU A 120 6.82 18.34 3.02
C LEU A 120 6.41 18.72 1.59
N ALA A 121 5.20 18.37 1.17
CA ALA A 121 4.68 18.73 -0.15
C ALA A 121 4.62 20.26 -0.34
N ASN A 122 4.18 20.99 0.69
CA ASN A 122 4.12 22.45 0.67
C ASN A 122 5.51 23.08 0.53
N SER A 123 6.51 22.58 1.29
CA SER A 123 7.89 23.07 1.21
C SER A 123 8.51 22.91 -0.19
N ARG A 124 7.94 22.01 -0.99
CA ARG A 124 8.38 21.71 -2.36
C ARG A 124 7.43 22.25 -3.44
N ASN A 125 6.44 23.07 -3.05
CA ASN A 125 5.42 23.63 -3.93
C ASN A 125 4.58 22.61 -4.71
N LEU A 126 4.37 21.41 -4.12
CA LEU A 126 3.63 20.29 -4.75
C LEU A 126 2.14 20.28 -4.40
N GLN A 127 1.67 21.14 -3.50
CA GLN A 127 0.28 21.15 -3.01
C GLN A 127 -0.76 21.43 -4.10
N ASN A 128 -0.35 22.12 -5.18
CA ASN A 128 -1.22 22.46 -6.30
C ASN A 128 -1.18 21.41 -7.43
N GLU A 129 -0.34 20.39 -7.33
CA GLU A 129 -0.30 19.29 -8.27
C GLU A 129 -1.50 18.34 -8.10
N PRO A 130 -1.95 17.64 -9.16
CA PRO A 130 -2.90 16.55 -9.02
C PRO A 130 -2.41 15.52 -7.99
N GLY A 131 -3.27 15.24 -6.98
CA GLY A 131 -2.89 14.36 -5.87
C GLY A 131 -2.04 15.04 -4.80
N GLN A 132 -1.89 16.38 -4.84
CA GLN A 132 -1.23 17.17 -3.78
C GLN A 132 0.18 16.67 -3.43
N GLY A 133 0.97 16.36 -4.44
CA GLY A 133 2.34 15.85 -4.31
C GLY A 133 2.46 14.32 -4.16
N ARG A 134 1.35 13.56 -3.98
CA ARG A 134 1.42 12.10 -3.86
C ARG A 134 2.09 11.43 -5.04
N THR A 135 1.79 11.89 -6.26
CA THR A 135 2.37 11.32 -7.47
C THR A 135 3.89 11.55 -7.52
N THR A 136 4.33 12.76 -7.25
CA THR A 136 5.75 13.15 -7.31
C THR A 136 6.53 12.47 -6.19
N LEU A 137 6.12 12.63 -4.94
CA LEU A 137 6.79 12.04 -3.78
C LEU A 137 6.75 10.50 -3.80
N GLY A 138 5.66 9.92 -4.28
CA GLY A 138 5.55 8.47 -4.44
C GLY A 138 6.49 7.91 -5.50
N LYS A 139 6.67 8.58 -6.65
CA LYS A 139 7.65 8.18 -7.67
C LYS A 139 9.08 8.25 -7.14
N GLU A 140 9.42 9.32 -6.44
CA GLU A 140 10.74 9.46 -5.81
C GLU A 140 10.98 8.39 -4.74
N ALA A 141 9.97 8.10 -3.91
CA ALA A 141 10.04 7.02 -2.94
C ALA A 141 10.27 5.66 -3.63
N ALA A 142 9.64 5.42 -4.78
CA ALA A 142 9.87 4.20 -5.55
C ALA A 142 11.32 4.08 -6.07
N THR A 143 12.00 5.18 -6.40
CA THR A 143 13.44 5.15 -6.75
C THR A 143 14.33 4.88 -5.55
N ASN A 144 13.88 5.23 -4.34
CA ASN A 144 14.56 5.01 -3.07
C ASN A 144 13.97 3.80 -2.30
N TYR A 145 13.48 2.80 -3.02
CA TYR A 145 12.74 1.69 -2.45
C TYR A 145 13.47 0.96 -1.31
N ALA A 146 14.79 0.78 -1.41
CA ALA A 146 15.59 0.16 -0.36
C ALA A 146 15.46 0.90 0.98
N ARG A 147 15.44 2.23 0.95
CA ARG A 147 15.24 3.07 2.13
C ARG A 147 13.81 2.92 2.68
N VAL A 148 12.80 2.98 1.80
CA VAL A 148 11.39 2.77 2.20
C VAL A 148 11.25 1.42 2.90
N ARG A 149 11.79 0.35 2.31
CA ARG A 149 11.78 -1.01 2.87
C ARG A 149 12.42 -1.08 4.27
N THR A 150 13.56 -0.42 4.44
CA THR A 150 14.27 -0.39 5.73
C THR A 150 13.50 0.37 6.81
N LEU A 151 12.87 1.49 6.44
CA LEU A 151 12.16 2.34 7.38
C LEU A 151 10.71 1.87 7.67
N CYS A 152 10.12 1.10 6.76
CA CYS A 152 8.74 0.60 6.83
C CYS A 152 8.73 -0.93 6.91
N GLN A 153 9.40 -1.50 7.91
CA GLN A 153 9.54 -2.96 8.03
C GLN A 153 8.21 -3.64 8.34
N GLU A 154 7.38 -3.02 9.18
CA GLU A 154 6.14 -3.59 9.70
C GLU A 154 5.03 -3.68 8.64
N ASP A 155 5.19 -2.97 7.53
CA ASP A 155 4.22 -2.97 6.41
C ASP A 155 4.89 -3.33 5.07
N ILE A 156 5.84 -2.53 4.57
CA ILE A 156 6.45 -2.77 3.24
C ILE A 156 7.26 -4.07 3.20
N GLN A 157 8.05 -4.37 4.21
CA GLN A 157 8.82 -5.61 4.21
C GLN A 157 7.92 -6.83 4.37
N GLN A 158 6.93 -6.76 5.25
CA GLN A 158 5.93 -7.84 5.39
C GLN A 158 5.16 -8.07 4.08
N LEU A 159 4.72 -7.00 3.41
CA LEU A 159 4.08 -7.09 2.11
C LEU A 159 5.00 -7.75 1.07
N GLU A 160 6.29 -7.36 1.03
CA GLU A 160 7.27 -7.96 0.13
C GLU A 160 7.39 -9.47 0.37
N ASP A 161 7.53 -9.90 1.61
CA ASP A 161 7.69 -11.31 1.96
C ASP A 161 6.43 -12.12 1.62
N ARG A 162 5.26 -11.57 1.85
CA ARG A 162 3.98 -12.18 1.48
C ARG A 162 3.81 -12.30 -0.04
N LEU A 163 4.23 -11.27 -0.79
CA LEU A 163 4.24 -11.31 -2.26
C LEU A 163 5.22 -12.36 -2.79
N LYS A 164 6.41 -12.52 -2.19
CA LYS A 164 7.35 -13.59 -2.54
C LYS A 164 6.70 -14.96 -2.44
N VAL A 165 6.03 -15.21 -1.31
CA VAL A 165 5.32 -16.47 -1.09
C VAL A 165 4.18 -16.65 -2.11
N ALA A 166 3.36 -15.63 -2.33
CA ALA A 166 2.24 -15.70 -3.26
C ALA A 166 2.68 -15.96 -4.71
N LEU A 167 3.85 -15.47 -5.10
CA LEU A 167 4.38 -15.56 -6.48
C LEU A 167 5.37 -16.72 -6.68
N SER A 168 5.74 -17.46 -5.63
CA SER A 168 6.73 -18.55 -5.72
C SER A 168 6.23 -19.75 -6.50
N GLY A 169 4.93 -19.91 -6.66
CA GLY A 169 4.29 -21.02 -7.40
C GLY A 169 3.74 -20.62 -8.79
N MET A 170 4.09 -19.41 -9.28
CA MET A 170 3.57 -18.85 -10.53
C MET A 170 4.66 -18.62 -11.58
#